data_75e22187bf291e3e2f827d1b8b69de96
#
_entry.id   75e22187bf291e3e2f827d1b8b69de96
#
_cell.length_a   1.000
_cell.length_b   1.000
_cell.length_c   1.000
_cell.angle_alpha   90.00
_cell.angle_beta   90.00
_cell.angle_gamma   90.00
#
_symmetry.space_group_name_H-M   'P 1'
#
loop_
_entity.id
_entity.type
_entity.pdbx_description
1 polymer ?
#
loop_
_entity_poly.entity_id
_entity_poly.type
_entity_poly.pdbx_seq_one_letter_code
_entity_poly.pdbx_strand_id
1 'polypeptide(L)'
;MTNELENIALVIFDCDGVLIDSEPLASRTLAEMLQEAGISIDAREAHVRFTGNSEPAIRRICEEEFGLTDVDARFEAWHESLYREFGCSLRSMPGMDAVVASIDRPKCVASNSSPDRLQKSLGRLDLWEHFYPAVFSAQMVARPKPAADLVLLCAEKFQVKPEHCVMIDDSPHGIVAAVAAGAVAIGFVDPADPRPDRASLLKASGASFIANGAAELPAAIFAANNLLGEANRVT
;
A
#
# COMPACT_ATOMS: atom_id res chain seq x y z
N MET A 1 26.01 -11.38 14.91
CA MET A 1 25.63 -10.92 13.56
C MET A 1 25.46 -9.41 13.67
N THR A 2 26.23 -8.65 12.93
CA THR A 2 26.15 -7.17 12.91
C THR A 2 24.75 -6.77 12.46
N ASN A 3 24.16 -5.83 13.16
CA ASN A 3 22.82 -5.32 12.90
C ASN A 3 22.84 -4.55 11.55
N GLU A 4 22.57 -5.26 10.45
CA GLU A 4 22.77 -4.73 9.08
C GLU A 4 21.87 -3.52 8.74
N LEU A 5 20.87 -3.23 9.59
CA LEU A 5 19.91 -2.14 9.40
C LEU A 5 19.94 -1.13 10.58
N GLU A 6 21.09 -0.83 11.13
CA GLU A 6 21.25 -0.02 12.35
C GLU A 6 20.75 1.44 12.22
N ASN A 7 20.72 2.01 11.01
CA ASN A 7 20.29 3.37 10.77
C ASN A 7 18.76 3.49 10.55
N ILE A 8 18.05 2.37 10.33
CA ILE A 8 16.60 2.33 10.21
C ILE A 8 16.00 2.09 11.59
N ALA A 9 15.19 3.02 12.06
CA ALA A 9 14.45 2.87 13.32
C ALA A 9 13.06 2.23 13.14
N LEU A 10 12.43 2.41 11.97
CA LEU A 10 11.10 1.87 11.66
C LEU A 10 10.95 1.60 10.17
N VAL A 11 10.40 0.44 9.83
CA VAL A 11 9.96 0.12 8.45
C VAL A 11 8.44 0.19 8.40
N ILE A 12 7.92 1.06 7.53
CA ILE A 12 6.49 1.30 7.33
C ILE A 12 6.09 0.68 6.00
N PHE A 13 5.08 -0.18 6.02
CA PHE A 13 4.54 -0.81 4.82
C PHE A 13 3.16 -0.24 4.48
N ASP A 14 2.91 0.02 3.21
CA ASP A 14 1.53 0.03 2.74
C ASP A 14 0.95 -1.40 2.77
N CYS A 15 -0.36 -1.51 2.64
CA CYS A 15 -1.07 -2.79 2.71
C CYS A 15 -1.41 -3.34 1.32
N ASP A 16 -2.34 -2.68 0.63
CA ASP A 16 -2.87 -3.12 -0.67
C ASP A 16 -1.80 -2.95 -1.75
N GLY A 17 -1.50 -3.98 -2.54
CA GLY A 17 -0.47 -3.92 -3.59
C GLY A 17 0.98 -4.03 -3.09
N VAL A 18 1.22 -4.04 -1.76
CA VAL A 18 2.54 -4.24 -1.15
C VAL A 18 2.59 -5.50 -0.30
N LEU A 19 1.79 -5.57 0.75
CA LEU A 19 1.73 -6.76 1.63
C LEU A 19 0.80 -7.82 1.09
N ILE A 20 -0.31 -7.42 0.48
CA ILE A 20 -1.38 -8.30 0.01
C ILE A 20 -1.70 -8.06 -1.46
N ASP A 21 -1.96 -9.15 -2.18
CA ASP A 21 -2.35 -9.16 -3.59
C ASP A 21 -3.88 -8.96 -3.72
N SER A 22 -4.35 -7.79 -3.29
CA SER A 22 -5.78 -7.47 -3.25
C SER A 22 -6.31 -6.81 -4.53
N GLU A 23 -5.45 -6.19 -5.32
CA GLU A 23 -5.84 -5.40 -6.48
C GLU A 23 -6.50 -6.21 -7.61
N PRO A 24 -6.02 -7.41 -7.99
CA PRO A 24 -6.70 -8.25 -8.98
C PRO A 24 -8.11 -8.67 -8.53
N LEU A 25 -8.29 -8.98 -7.25
CA LEU A 25 -9.59 -9.34 -6.68
C LEU A 25 -10.55 -8.16 -6.68
N ALA A 26 -10.08 -6.98 -6.26
CA ALA A 26 -10.87 -5.75 -6.26
C ALA A 26 -11.28 -5.35 -7.68
N SER A 27 -10.36 -5.44 -8.63
CA SER A 27 -10.62 -5.09 -10.03
C SER A 27 -11.62 -6.05 -10.69
N ARG A 28 -11.50 -7.36 -10.42
CA ARG A 28 -12.41 -8.37 -10.94
C ARG A 28 -13.81 -8.19 -10.37
N THR A 29 -13.95 -8.10 -9.07
CA THR A 29 -15.27 -7.96 -8.42
C THR A 29 -15.93 -6.62 -8.76
N LEU A 30 -15.15 -5.54 -8.95
CA LEU A 30 -15.66 -4.26 -9.43
C LEU A 30 -16.18 -4.36 -10.87
N ALA A 31 -15.44 -5.02 -11.75
CA ALA A 31 -15.87 -5.26 -13.14
C ALA A 31 -17.17 -6.07 -13.18
N GLU A 32 -17.29 -7.12 -12.37
CA GLU A 32 -18.50 -7.92 -12.24
C GLU A 32 -19.70 -7.07 -11.84
N MET A 33 -19.56 -6.22 -10.82
CA MET A 33 -20.62 -5.29 -10.39
C MET A 33 -21.02 -4.30 -11.48
N LEU A 34 -20.05 -3.76 -12.23
CA LEU A 34 -20.30 -2.85 -13.33
C LEU A 34 -20.98 -3.55 -14.51
N GLN A 35 -20.60 -4.79 -14.83
CA GLN A 35 -21.26 -5.61 -15.86
C GLN A 35 -22.72 -5.93 -15.50
N GLU A 36 -23.01 -6.24 -14.24
CA GLU A 36 -24.38 -6.42 -13.74
C GLU A 36 -25.24 -5.14 -13.90
N ALA A 37 -24.59 -3.97 -13.89
CA ALA A 37 -25.22 -2.70 -14.17
C ALA A 37 -25.33 -2.37 -15.68
N GLY A 38 -24.89 -3.28 -16.56
CA GLY A 38 -24.93 -3.10 -18.02
C GLY A 38 -23.73 -2.34 -18.59
N ILE A 39 -22.69 -2.07 -17.78
CA ILE A 39 -21.46 -1.40 -18.20
C ILE A 39 -20.46 -2.45 -18.69
N SER A 40 -20.07 -2.35 -19.98
CA SER A 40 -19.11 -3.29 -20.58
C SER A 40 -17.68 -2.90 -20.21
N ILE A 41 -17.15 -3.54 -19.20
CA ILE A 41 -15.76 -3.38 -18.71
C ILE A 41 -15.23 -4.75 -18.24
N ASP A 42 -14.03 -5.11 -18.59
CA ASP A 42 -13.39 -6.33 -18.07
C ASP A 42 -12.49 -6.03 -16.84
N ALA A 43 -12.04 -7.10 -16.18
CA ALA A 43 -11.20 -6.98 -14.97
C ALA A 43 -9.87 -6.25 -15.23
N ARG A 44 -9.28 -6.42 -16.41
CA ARG A 44 -8.03 -5.75 -16.78
C ARG A 44 -8.24 -4.25 -17.00
N GLU A 45 -9.31 -3.90 -17.70
CA GLU A 45 -9.68 -2.50 -17.92
C GLU A 45 -10.03 -1.83 -16.58
N ALA A 46 -10.80 -2.50 -15.73
CA ALA A 46 -11.11 -2.03 -14.39
C ALA A 46 -9.83 -1.83 -13.57
N HIS A 47 -8.87 -2.77 -13.65
CA HIS A 47 -7.58 -2.63 -12.97
C HIS A 47 -6.82 -1.39 -13.44
N VAL A 48 -6.62 -1.23 -14.72
CA VAL A 48 -5.88 -0.08 -15.28
C VAL A 48 -6.55 1.25 -14.95
N ARG A 49 -7.90 1.28 -14.94
CA ARG A 49 -8.67 2.51 -14.78
C ARG A 49 -8.85 2.94 -13.33
N PHE A 50 -9.03 1.99 -12.42
CA PHE A 50 -9.47 2.29 -11.06
C PHE A 50 -8.41 2.07 -9.99
N THR A 51 -7.43 1.19 -10.21
CA THR A 51 -6.41 0.90 -9.21
C THR A 51 -5.58 2.13 -8.87
N GLY A 52 -5.40 2.36 -7.55
CA GLY A 52 -4.72 3.54 -7.02
C GLY A 52 -5.62 4.76 -6.81
N ASN A 53 -6.88 4.72 -7.28
CA ASN A 53 -7.86 5.76 -6.97
C ASN A 53 -8.50 5.52 -5.59
N SER A 54 -8.88 6.60 -4.92
CA SER A 54 -9.73 6.50 -3.73
C SER A 54 -11.15 6.04 -4.10
N GLU A 55 -11.83 5.33 -3.21
CA GLU A 55 -13.20 4.90 -3.47
C GLU A 55 -14.14 6.05 -3.85
N PRO A 56 -14.11 7.24 -3.19
CA PRO A 56 -14.91 8.37 -3.64
C PRO A 56 -14.62 8.81 -5.08
N ALA A 57 -13.34 8.69 -5.53
CA ALA A 57 -13.01 9.00 -6.92
C ALA A 57 -13.54 7.93 -7.89
N ILE A 58 -13.47 6.65 -7.50
CA ILE A 58 -14.03 5.54 -8.30
C ILE A 58 -15.56 5.72 -8.44
N ARG A 59 -16.26 6.01 -7.35
CA ARG A 59 -17.71 6.27 -7.34
C ARG A 59 -18.08 7.38 -8.30
N ARG A 60 -17.38 8.52 -8.22
CA ARG A 60 -17.60 9.65 -9.11
C ARG A 60 -17.37 9.29 -10.59
N ILE A 61 -16.32 8.56 -10.92
CA ILE A 61 -16.08 8.08 -12.30
C ILE A 61 -17.24 7.19 -12.75
N CYS A 62 -17.72 6.29 -11.90
CA CYS A 62 -18.85 5.42 -12.22
C CYS A 62 -20.14 6.20 -12.48
N GLU A 63 -20.41 7.25 -11.72
CA GLU A 63 -21.57 8.12 -11.91
C GLU A 63 -21.45 9.00 -13.15
N GLU A 64 -20.33 9.74 -13.27
CA GLU A 64 -20.17 10.78 -14.29
C GLU A 64 -19.88 10.22 -15.68
N GLU A 65 -19.07 9.17 -15.78
CA GLU A 65 -18.61 8.64 -17.08
C GLU A 65 -19.43 7.44 -17.56
N PHE A 66 -19.91 6.60 -16.63
CA PHE A 66 -20.70 5.41 -16.98
C PHE A 66 -22.20 5.56 -16.71
N GLY A 67 -22.63 6.63 -16.05
CA GLY A 67 -24.04 6.87 -15.72
C GLY A 67 -24.58 5.85 -14.69
N LEU A 68 -23.71 5.30 -13.83
CA LEU A 68 -24.11 4.34 -12.81
C LEU A 68 -25.11 4.99 -11.85
N THR A 69 -26.27 4.37 -11.68
CA THR A 69 -27.28 4.76 -10.69
C THR A 69 -27.18 3.90 -9.43
N ASP A 70 -27.81 4.35 -8.36
CA ASP A 70 -27.85 3.64 -7.07
C ASP A 70 -26.45 3.28 -6.54
N VAL A 71 -25.49 4.20 -6.72
CA VAL A 71 -24.06 3.97 -6.48
C VAL A 71 -23.78 3.48 -5.07
N ASP A 72 -24.42 4.04 -4.05
CA ASP A 72 -24.22 3.63 -2.66
C ASP A 72 -24.59 2.17 -2.43
N ALA A 73 -25.77 1.75 -2.87
CA ALA A 73 -26.23 0.37 -2.71
C ALA A 73 -25.36 -0.62 -3.52
N ARG A 74 -24.91 -0.23 -4.71
CA ARG A 74 -24.05 -1.06 -5.55
C ARG A 74 -22.65 -1.23 -4.94
N PHE A 75 -22.07 -0.17 -4.41
CA PHE A 75 -20.77 -0.24 -3.75
C PHE A 75 -20.83 -1.00 -2.42
N GLU A 76 -21.95 -0.91 -1.69
CA GLU A 76 -22.17 -1.74 -0.50
C GLU A 76 -22.21 -3.23 -0.87
N ALA A 77 -22.97 -3.62 -1.90
CA ALA A 77 -23.01 -4.98 -2.41
C ALA A 77 -21.65 -5.43 -2.98
N TRP A 78 -20.91 -4.54 -3.64
CA TRP A 78 -19.55 -4.82 -4.08
C TRP A 78 -18.60 -5.09 -2.93
N HIS A 79 -18.65 -4.33 -1.85
CA HIS A 79 -17.84 -4.59 -0.65
C HIS A 79 -18.13 -5.97 -0.05
N GLU A 80 -19.41 -6.37 0.02
CA GLU A 80 -19.76 -7.71 0.51
C GLU A 80 -19.16 -8.81 -0.38
N SER A 81 -19.23 -8.63 -1.70
CA SER A 81 -18.64 -9.56 -2.67
C SER A 81 -17.13 -9.63 -2.55
N LEU A 82 -16.47 -8.46 -2.50
CA LEU A 82 -15.02 -8.33 -2.36
C LEU A 82 -14.51 -9.00 -1.08
N TYR A 83 -15.17 -8.74 0.06
CA TYR A 83 -14.75 -9.33 1.34
C TYR A 83 -15.00 -10.84 1.43
N ARG A 84 -16.02 -11.34 0.73
CA ARG A 84 -16.23 -12.78 0.55
C ARG A 84 -15.09 -13.39 -0.25
N GLU A 85 -14.69 -12.72 -1.32
CA GLU A 85 -13.58 -13.15 -2.18
C GLU A 85 -12.24 -13.10 -1.43
N PHE A 86 -12.01 -12.08 -0.60
CA PHE A 86 -10.85 -12.05 0.29
C PHE A 86 -10.80 -13.26 1.22
N GLY A 87 -11.95 -13.71 1.72
CA GLY A 87 -12.04 -14.91 2.55
C GLY A 87 -11.61 -16.21 1.86
N CYS A 88 -11.71 -16.25 0.53
CA CYS A 88 -11.44 -17.45 -0.26
C CYS A 88 -10.08 -17.41 -0.98
N SER A 89 -9.72 -16.25 -1.53
CA SER A 89 -8.69 -16.15 -2.57
C SER A 89 -7.54 -15.21 -2.25
N LEU A 90 -7.70 -14.29 -1.26
CA LEU A 90 -6.65 -13.33 -0.91
C LEU A 90 -5.38 -14.06 -0.45
N ARG A 91 -4.25 -13.56 -0.91
CA ARG A 91 -2.91 -14.05 -0.55
C ARG A 91 -2.00 -12.87 -0.23
N SER A 92 -0.93 -13.14 0.49
CA SER A 92 0.21 -12.22 0.58
C SER A 92 0.78 -11.97 -0.82
N MET A 93 1.34 -10.80 -1.03
CA MET A 93 2.14 -10.53 -2.23
C MET A 93 3.26 -11.61 -2.36
N PRO A 94 3.51 -12.16 -3.56
CA PRO A 94 4.48 -13.26 -3.72
C PRO A 94 5.83 -12.97 -3.08
N GLY A 95 6.24 -13.80 -2.13
CA GLY A 95 7.51 -13.71 -1.41
C GLY A 95 7.53 -12.71 -0.23
N MET A 96 6.46 -11.96 0.01
CA MET A 96 6.42 -10.92 1.04
C MET A 96 6.50 -11.48 2.46
N ASP A 97 5.92 -12.66 2.72
CA ASP A 97 5.99 -13.31 4.03
C ASP A 97 7.45 -13.52 4.48
N ALA A 98 8.30 -14.01 3.58
CA ALA A 98 9.72 -14.23 3.86
C ALA A 98 10.47 -12.92 4.10
N VAL A 99 10.17 -11.87 3.33
CA VAL A 99 10.78 -10.55 3.49
C VAL A 99 10.40 -9.95 4.83
N VAL A 100 9.10 -9.92 5.17
CA VAL A 100 8.60 -9.36 6.44
C VAL A 100 9.19 -10.10 7.64
N ALA A 101 9.28 -11.44 7.57
CA ALA A 101 9.90 -12.26 8.62
C ALA A 101 11.40 -12.01 8.79
N SER A 102 12.11 -11.65 7.71
CA SER A 102 13.55 -11.41 7.73
C SER A 102 13.96 -10.04 8.30
N ILE A 103 13.04 -9.09 8.40
CA ILE A 103 13.32 -7.75 8.89
C ILE A 103 13.38 -7.75 10.42
N ASP A 104 14.60 -7.61 10.97
CA ASP A 104 14.83 -7.48 12.41
C ASP A 104 14.82 -6.00 12.84
N ARG A 105 13.72 -5.31 12.51
CA ARG A 105 13.45 -3.92 12.90
C ARG A 105 11.98 -3.75 13.26
N PRO A 106 11.62 -2.76 14.10
CA PRO A 106 10.24 -2.37 14.27
C PRO A 106 9.58 -2.13 12.92
N LYS A 107 8.37 -2.63 12.76
CA LYS A 107 7.61 -2.50 11.52
C LYS A 107 6.14 -2.24 11.79
N CYS A 108 5.48 -1.52 10.89
CA CYS A 108 4.06 -1.23 11.00
C CYS A 108 3.42 -1.12 9.61
N VAL A 109 2.10 -1.08 9.60
CA VAL A 109 1.30 -0.82 8.41
C VAL A 109 0.74 0.60 8.44
N ALA A 110 0.81 1.31 7.32
CA ALA A 110 0.21 2.63 7.09
C ALA A 110 -0.59 2.64 5.80
N SER A 111 -1.90 2.41 5.88
CA SER A 111 -2.78 2.24 4.72
C SER A 111 -3.89 3.29 4.65
N ASN A 112 -4.27 3.67 3.42
CA ASN A 112 -5.46 4.48 3.16
C ASN A 112 -6.78 3.70 3.31
N SER A 113 -6.71 2.40 3.50
CA SER A 113 -7.86 1.53 3.76
C SER A 113 -8.45 1.75 5.15
N SER A 114 -9.77 1.54 5.29
CA SER A 114 -10.46 1.61 6.58
C SER A 114 -9.99 0.49 7.52
N PRO A 115 -10.14 0.66 8.86
CA PRO A 115 -9.82 -0.40 9.82
C PRO A 115 -10.59 -1.71 9.56
N ASP A 116 -11.86 -1.60 9.16
CA ASP A 116 -12.69 -2.75 8.81
C ASP A 116 -12.12 -3.51 7.60
N ARG A 117 -11.74 -2.77 6.53
CA ARG A 117 -11.09 -3.37 5.36
C ARG A 117 -9.77 -4.06 5.72
N LEU A 118 -8.91 -3.40 6.51
CA LEU A 118 -7.63 -3.98 6.96
C LEU A 118 -7.84 -5.28 7.76
N GLN A 119 -8.85 -5.31 8.63
CA GLN A 119 -9.21 -6.52 9.39
C GLN A 119 -9.76 -7.63 8.49
N LYS A 120 -10.55 -7.28 7.46
CA LYS A 120 -11.16 -8.23 6.54
C LYS A 120 -10.22 -8.70 5.42
N SER A 121 -9.08 -8.03 5.23
CA SER A 121 -8.03 -8.36 4.27
C SER A 121 -6.78 -8.89 4.98
N LEU A 122 -5.82 -8.04 5.30
CA LEU A 122 -4.57 -8.42 5.97
C LEU A 122 -4.81 -9.23 7.25
N GLY A 123 -5.85 -8.89 8.04
CA GLY A 123 -6.24 -9.60 9.25
C GLY A 123 -6.62 -11.06 9.08
N ARG A 124 -6.70 -11.57 7.85
CA ARG A 124 -6.94 -12.98 7.52
C ARG A 124 -5.69 -13.78 7.17
N LEU A 125 -4.55 -13.10 7.04
CA LEU A 125 -3.29 -13.69 6.63
C LEU A 125 -2.32 -13.76 7.81
N ASP A 126 -1.40 -14.73 7.78
CA ASP A 126 -0.38 -14.90 8.80
C ASP A 126 0.53 -13.67 8.95
N LEU A 127 0.66 -12.86 7.90
CA LEU A 127 1.33 -11.57 7.94
C LEU A 127 0.81 -10.62 9.03
N TRP A 128 -0.47 -10.71 9.40
CA TRP A 128 -1.07 -9.89 10.45
C TRP A 128 -0.31 -9.96 11.76
N GLU A 129 0.17 -11.14 12.14
CA GLU A 129 0.87 -11.37 13.41
C GLU A 129 2.19 -10.58 13.50
N HIS A 130 2.81 -10.27 12.37
CA HIS A 130 4.03 -9.47 12.31
C HIS A 130 3.81 -7.97 12.57
N PHE A 131 2.57 -7.50 12.43
CA PHE A 131 2.23 -6.08 12.49
C PHE A 131 1.31 -5.70 13.65
N TYR A 132 0.34 -6.56 14.01
CA TYR A 132 -0.63 -6.23 15.06
C TYR A 132 0.05 -6.05 16.42
N PRO A 133 -0.28 -4.97 17.20
CA PRO A 133 -1.33 -3.98 16.96
C PRO A 133 -0.92 -2.74 16.14
N ALA A 134 0.26 -2.72 15.55
CA ALA A 134 0.82 -1.56 14.83
C ALA A 134 0.29 -1.49 13.37
N VAL A 135 -1.02 -1.43 13.22
CA VAL A 135 -1.71 -1.28 11.92
C VAL A 135 -2.49 0.03 11.94
N PHE A 136 -2.05 0.99 11.13
CA PHE A 136 -2.59 2.35 11.10
C PHE A 136 -3.37 2.60 9.82
N SER A 137 -4.59 3.12 10.00
CA SER A 137 -5.53 3.48 8.94
C SER A 137 -5.57 4.98 8.72
N ALA A 138 -5.87 5.40 7.49
CA ALA A 138 -6.14 6.79 7.16
C ALA A 138 -7.24 7.44 8.02
N GLN A 139 -8.18 6.65 8.56
CA GLN A 139 -9.21 7.16 9.47
C GLN A 139 -8.68 7.60 10.84
N MET A 140 -7.41 7.33 11.16
CA MET A 140 -6.75 7.75 12.40
C MET A 140 -6.09 9.13 12.30
N VAL A 141 -6.13 9.76 11.11
CA VAL A 141 -5.50 11.06 10.85
C VAL A 141 -6.46 12.03 10.18
N ALA A 142 -6.14 13.33 10.25
CA ALA A 142 -6.97 14.35 9.61
C ALA A 142 -6.87 14.32 8.08
N ARG A 143 -5.69 14.01 7.54
CA ARG A 143 -5.41 13.98 6.10
C ARG A 143 -4.74 12.65 5.74
N PRO A 144 -5.38 11.82 4.89
CA PRO A 144 -4.79 10.57 4.40
C PRO A 144 -3.58 10.82 3.47
N LYS A 145 -2.88 9.77 3.09
CA LYS A 145 -1.88 9.84 2.00
C LYS A 145 -2.56 10.45 0.76
N PRO A 146 -1.97 11.45 0.11
CA PRO A 146 -0.54 11.81 0.06
C PRO A 146 -0.06 12.81 1.13
N ALA A 147 -0.90 13.23 2.11
CA ALA A 147 -0.39 14.01 3.24
C ALA A 147 0.54 13.18 4.14
N ALA A 148 1.47 13.85 4.81
CA ALA A 148 2.45 13.21 5.69
C ALA A 148 1.85 12.60 6.96
N ASP A 149 0.63 12.98 7.32
CA ASP A 149 0.03 12.78 8.64
C ASP A 149 0.08 11.31 9.11
N LEU A 150 -0.18 10.35 8.20
CA LEU A 150 -0.19 8.93 8.55
C LEU A 150 1.23 8.39 8.82
N VAL A 151 2.23 8.84 8.05
CA VAL A 151 3.64 8.48 8.27
C VAL A 151 4.15 9.09 9.56
N LEU A 152 3.80 10.35 9.83
CA LEU A 152 4.13 11.04 11.09
C LEU A 152 3.48 10.36 12.30
N LEU A 153 2.23 9.89 12.18
CA LEU A 153 1.56 9.11 13.22
C LEU A 153 2.34 7.82 13.52
N CYS A 154 2.79 7.10 12.48
CA CYS A 154 3.60 5.89 12.67
C CYS A 154 4.89 6.22 13.45
N ALA A 155 5.62 7.23 13.03
CA ALA A 155 6.86 7.65 13.70
C ALA A 155 6.61 8.06 15.17
N GLU A 156 5.54 8.80 15.44
CA GLU A 156 5.12 9.18 16.80
C GLU A 156 4.82 7.96 17.68
N LYS A 157 4.05 6.99 17.16
CA LYS A 157 3.68 5.79 17.92
C LYS A 157 4.89 4.93 18.30
N PHE A 158 5.92 4.93 17.46
CA PHE A 158 7.18 4.24 17.74
C PHE A 158 8.22 5.12 18.44
N GLN A 159 7.92 6.39 18.69
CA GLN A 159 8.82 7.37 19.32
C GLN A 159 10.16 7.53 18.57
N VAL A 160 10.08 7.49 17.24
CA VAL A 160 11.23 7.65 16.34
C VAL A 160 11.07 8.90 15.49
N LYS A 161 12.17 9.43 14.99
CA LYS A 161 12.12 10.55 14.04
C LYS A 161 11.77 10.03 12.65
N PRO A 162 10.91 10.73 11.89
CA PRO A 162 10.56 10.33 10.52
C PRO A 162 11.78 10.16 9.60
N GLU A 163 12.84 10.94 9.80
CA GLU A 163 14.10 10.87 9.06
C GLU A 163 14.86 9.54 9.26
N HIS A 164 14.48 8.71 10.23
CA HIS A 164 15.00 7.35 10.44
C HIS A 164 14.00 6.26 10.05
N CYS A 165 12.92 6.65 9.36
CA CYS A 165 11.92 5.72 8.85
C CYS A 165 12.13 5.42 7.37
N VAL A 166 11.79 4.21 6.98
CA VAL A 166 11.69 3.79 5.58
C VAL A 166 10.23 3.42 5.31
N MET A 167 9.63 3.97 4.26
CA MET A 167 8.28 3.59 3.81
C MET A 167 8.34 2.88 2.47
N ILE A 168 7.61 1.78 2.38
CA ILE A 168 7.46 0.94 1.19
C ILE A 168 6.01 1.10 0.71
N ASP A 169 5.83 1.58 -0.51
CA ASP A 169 4.49 1.84 -1.07
C ASP A 169 4.51 1.67 -2.60
N ASP A 170 3.43 1.14 -3.17
CA ASP A 170 3.28 0.94 -4.61
C ASP A 170 2.64 2.14 -5.32
N SER A 171 2.15 3.14 -4.57
CA SER A 171 1.40 4.26 -5.11
C SER A 171 2.16 5.60 -5.02
N PRO A 172 1.95 6.51 -5.99
CA PRO A 172 2.44 7.89 -5.89
C PRO A 172 2.01 8.60 -4.60
N HIS A 173 0.81 8.31 -4.11
CA HIS A 173 0.29 8.93 -2.89
C HIS A 173 1.11 8.56 -1.65
N GLY A 174 1.49 7.28 -1.52
CA GLY A 174 2.32 6.84 -0.41
C GLY A 174 3.76 7.35 -0.50
N ILE A 175 4.33 7.36 -1.70
CA ILE A 175 5.69 7.92 -1.92
C ILE A 175 5.72 9.39 -1.54
N VAL A 176 4.75 10.20 -2.01
CA VAL A 176 4.65 11.63 -1.67
C VAL A 176 4.48 11.83 -0.16
N ALA A 177 3.65 11.01 0.50
CA ALA A 177 3.46 11.08 1.95
C ALA A 177 4.76 10.80 2.72
N ALA A 178 5.52 9.78 2.31
CA ALA A 178 6.81 9.44 2.92
C ALA A 178 7.82 10.58 2.77
N VAL A 179 7.98 11.12 1.56
CA VAL A 179 8.88 12.25 1.29
C VAL A 179 8.46 13.50 2.07
N ALA A 180 7.17 13.81 2.10
CA ALA A 180 6.64 14.95 2.85
C ALA A 180 6.82 14.82 4.37
N ALA A 181 6.89 13.59 4.89
CA ALA A 181 7.21 13.31 6.29
C ALA A 181 8.71 13.36 6.59
N GLY A 182 9.57 13.38 5.57
CA GLY A 182 11.03 13.28 5.71
C GLY A 182 11.55 11.84 5.79
N ALA A 183 10.71 10.83 5.54
CA ALA A 183 11.11 9.43 5.50
C ALA A 183 11.73 9.05 4.14
N VAL A 184 12.58 8.01 4.13
CA VAL A 184 13.08 7.43 2.88
C VAL A 184 11.96 6.60 2.25
N ALA A 185 11.65 6.88 0.97
CA ALA A 185 10.61 6.16 0.25
C ALA A 185 11.21 5.09 -0.68
N ILE A 186 10.70 3.87 -0.59
CA ILE A 186 10.95 2.77 -1.52
C ILE A 186 9.67 2.52 -2.31
N GLY A 187 9.73 2.68 -3.61
CA GLY A 187 8.63 2.34 -4.51
C GLY A 187 8.62 0.83 -4.75
N PHE A 188 7.50 0.19 -4.46
CA PHE A 188 7.27 -1.21 -4.77
C PHE A 188 6.51 -1.34 -6.09
N VAL A 189 6.97 -2.23 -6.96
CA VAL A 189 6.32 -2.54 -8.22
C VAL A 189 6.03 -4.03 -8.28
N ASP A 190 4.76 -4.38 -8.37
CA ASP A 190 4.39 -5.77 -8.65
C ASP A 190 4.78 -6.11 -10.11
N PRO A 191 5.63 -7.14 -10.35
CA PRO A 191 5.98 -7.56 -11.71
C PRO A 191 4.77 -8.02 -12.55
N ALA A 192 3.65 -8.38 -11.92
CA ALA A 192 2.42 -8.78 -12.60
C ALA A 192 1.47 -7.60 -12.90
N ASP A 193 1.75 -6.39 -12.39
CA ASP A 193 0.92 -5.20 -12.63
C ASP A 193 0.91 -4.84 -14.14
N PRO A 194 -0.27 -4.86 -14.80
CA PRO A 194 -0.37 -4.54 -16.22
C PRO A 194 -0.21 -3.05 -16.56
N ARG A 195 -0.19 -2.17 -15.56
CA ARG A 195 -0.06 -0.72 -15.76
C ARG A 195 1.38 -0.39 -16.18
N PRO A 196 1.57 0.41 -17.25
CA PRO A 196 2.91 0.75 -17.72
C PRO A 196 3.61 1.75 -16.78
N ASP A 197 4.93 1.80 -16.90
CA ASP A 197 5.77 2.88 -16.34
C ASP A 197 5.69 3.07 -14.83
N ARG A 198 5.25 2.05 -14.05
CA ARG A 198 5.10 2.14 -12.59
C ARG A 198 6.37 2.62 -11.90
N ALA A 199 7.51 2.01 -12.23
CA ALA A 199 8.80 2.39 -11.65
C ALA A 199 9.15 3.87 -11.91
N SER A 200 8.92 4.35 -13.14
CA SER A 200 9.17 5.74 -13.52
C SER A 200 8.25 6.71 -12.77
N LEU A 201 6.99 6.34 -12.62
CA LEU A 201 5.99 7.13 -11.89
C LEU A 201 6.36 7.26 -10.41
N LEU A 202 6.74 6.16 -9.75
CA LEU A 202 7.16 6.19 -8.34
C LEU A 202 8.46 6.98 -8.14
N LYS A 203 9.42 6.85 -9.07
CA LYS A 203 10.63 7.69 -9.08
C LYS A 203 10.29 9.17 -9.21
N ALA A 204 9.43 9.54 -10.15
CA ALA A 204 8.99 10.93 -10.35
C ALA A 204 8.24 11.47 -9.10
N SER A 205 7.60 10.61 -8.32
CA SER A 205 6.94 10.97 -7.06
C SER A 205 7.91 11.12 -5.88
N GLY A 206 9.20 10.80 -6.07
CA GLY A 206 10.25 10.99 -5.06
C GLY A 206 10.78 9.71 -4.41
N ALA A 207 10.44 8.52 -4.93
CA ALA A 207 11.02 7.29 -4.42
C ALA A 207 12.55 7.28 -4.57
N SER A 208 13.27 7.07 -3.47
CA SER A 208 14.72 6.98 -3.46
C SER A 208 15.19 5.68 -4.14
N PHE A 209 14.46 4.61 -3.92
CA PHE A 209 14.73 3.28 -4.48
C PHE A 209 13.46 2.67 -5.07
N ILE A 210 13.64 1.72 -5.99
CA ILE A 210 12.55 0.89 -6.55
C ILE A 210 12.90 -0.57 -6.29
N ALA A 211 11.89 -1.34 -5.91
CA ALA A 211 11.94 -2.80 -5.81
C ALA A 211 10.89 -3.43 -6.73
N ASN A 212 11.32 -4.21 -7.71
CA ASN A 212 10.42 -4.96 -8.59
C ASN A 212 10.16 -6.35 -7.97
N GLY A 213 9.07 -6.41 -7.22
CA GLY A 213 8.69 -7.57 -6.42
C GLY A 213 9.46 -7.70 -5.11
N ALA A 214 8.96 -8.60 -4.25
CA ALA A 214 9.49 -8.81 -2.91
C ALA A 214 10.97 -9.24 -2.88
N ALA A 215 11.44 -9.93 -3.92
CA ALA A 215 12.83 -10.41 -3.99
C ALA A 215 13.88 -9.27 -4.00
N GLU A 216 13.51 -8.08 -4.51
CA GLU A 216 14.42 -6.92 -4.54
C GLU A 216 14.33 -6.04 -3.27
N LEU A 217 13.28 -6.21 -2.44
CA LEU A 217 13.08 -5.39 -1.24
C LEU A 217 14.24 -5.44 -0.24
N PRO A 218 14.84 -6.60 0.09
CA PRO A 218 15.97 -6.62 1.03
C PRO A 218 17.13 -5.74 0.57
N ALA A 219 17.46 -5.75 -0.72
CA ALA A 219 18.52 -4.91 -1.28
C ALA A 219 18.14 -3.41 -1.25
N ALA A 220 16.89 -3.07 -1.55
CA ALA A 220 16.40 -1.71 -1.50
C ALA A 220 16.37 -1.16 -0.05
N ILE A 221 15.97 -1.96 0.93
CA ILE A 221 15.97 -1.61 2.35
C ILE A 221 17.41 -1.41 2.83
N PHE A 222 18.34 -2.28 2.43
CA PHE A 222 19.76 -2.14 2.76
C PHE A 222 20.35 -0.85 2.15
N ALA A 223 20.01 -0.52 0.91
CA ALA A 223 20.42 0.73 0.28
C ALA A 223 19.85 1.95 1.02
N ALA A 224 18.60 1.90 1.47
CA ALA A 224 17.99 2.94 2.29
C ALA A 224 18.70 3.09 3.65
N ASN A 225 19.09 1.99 4.29
CA ASN A 225 19.87 2.03 5.53
C ASN A 225 21.22 2.75 5.35
N ASN A 226 21.91 2.50 4.24
CA ASN A 226 23.18 3.16 3.94
C ASN A 226 23.01 4.66 3.70
N LEU A 227 21.95 5.05 2.95
CA LEU A 227 21.61 6.45 2.72
C LEU A 227 21.37 7.20 4.05
N LEU A 228 20.64 6.59 4.99
CA LEU A 228 20.40 7.15 6.32
C LEU A 228 21.71 7.27 7.14
N GLY A 229 22.61 6.29 7.03
CA GLY A 229 23.92 6.34 7.69
C GLY A 229 24.84 7.44 7.17
N GLU A 230 24.78 7.75 5.88
CA GLU A 230 25.53 8.85 5.28
C GLU A 230 24.99 10.21 5.76
N ALA A 231 23.65 10.39 5.81
CA ALA A 231 23.02 11.62 6.30
C ALA A 231 23.38 11.91 7.76
N ASN A 232 23.45 10.89 8.61
CA ASN A 232 23.82 11.03 10.03
C ASN A 232 25.29 11.40 10.26
N ARG A 233 26.19 11.23 9.28
CA ARG A 233 27.62 11.61 9.40
C ARG A 233 27.90 13.05 9.04
N VAL A 234 26.96 13.73 8.40
CA VAL A 234 27.10 15.10 7.89
C VAL A 234 26.48 16.13 8.86
N THR A 235 25.67 15.67 9.83
CA THR A 235 25.08 16.48 10.89
C THR A 235 25.89 16.37 12.19
#